data_1896059eb87836774e5f6a9b9e537243
#
_entry.id   1896059eb87836774e5f6a9b9e537243
#
_cell.length_a   1.000
_cell.length_b   1.000
_cell.length_c   1.000
_cell.angle_alpha   90.00
_cell.angle_beta   90.00
_cell.angle_gamma   90.00
#
_symmetry.space_group_name_H-M   'P 1'
#
loop_
_entity.id
_entity.type
_entity.pdbx_description
1 polymer ?
#
loop_
_entity_poly.entity_id
_entity_poly.type
_entity_poly.pdbx_seq_one_letter_code
_entity_poly.pdbx_strand_id
1 'polypeptide(L)'
;MVDGQKMFQTESRWMFTDDKGIEARGDLKWNTERLHQPKDSRQKVLVVDDQNLIADTLAEILNNAGFDAIPAYDGGQALEKASRFHPDWIMTDVLMPRMNGVELAIAIRKNYPKTSILLLSGQAGISEMLEDGRRQGYQFELIAKPVHPLKLIQRITEGA
;
A
#
# COMPACT_ATOMS: atom_id res chain seq x y z
N MET A 1 -5.04 16.57 12.51
CA MET A 1 -4.03 16.59 13.58
C MET A 1 -3.77 15.15 13.98
N VAL A 2 -2.61 14.64 13.66
CA VAL A 2 -2.20 13.30 14.07
C VAL A 2 -1.51 13.47 15.42
N ASP A 3 -1.95 12.70 16.43
CA ASP A 3 -1.46 12.82 17.80
C ASP A 3 0.08 12.83 17.87
N GLY A 4 0.61 13.90 18.47
CA GLY A 4 2.01 13.99 18.88
C GLY A 4 3.05 14.21 17.79
N GLN A 5 2.67 14.35 16.52
CA GLN A 5 3.63 14.61 15.45
C GLN A 5 3.56 16.07 14.97
N LYS A 6 4.70 16.75 15.02
CA LYS A 6 4.85 18.07 14.41
C LYS A 6 5.59 17.94 13.09
N MET A 7 5.02 18.51 12.06
CA MET A 7 5.61 18.54 10.73
C MET A 7 6.24 19.90 10.45
N PHE A 8 7.50 19.89 10.06
CA PHE A 8 8.26 21.11 9.70
C PHE A 8 8.78 20.97 8.30
N GLN A 9 8.71 22.05 7.52
CA GLN A 9 9.36 22.15 6.23
C GLN A 9 10.63 22.99 6.38
N THR A 10 11.78 22.39 6.15
CA THR A 10 13.04 23.11 6.02
C THR A 10 13.65 22.77 4.65
N GLU A 11 13.79 23.76 3.78
CA GLU A 11 14.54 23.68 2.51
C GLU A 11 14.44 22.32 1.76
N SER A 12 13.23 21.87 1.43
CA SER A 12 12.93 20.62 0.72
C SER A 12 12.93 19.34 1.57
N ARG A 13 13.00 19.44 2.88
CA ARG A 13 12.90 18.30 3.81
C ARG A 13 11.69 18.42 4.72
N TRP A 14 10.97 17.33 4.86
CA TRP A 14 9.98 17.17 5.90
C TRP A 14 10.62 16.43 7.08
N MET A 15 10.50 16.99 8.27
CA MET A 15 10.95 16.36 9.50
C MET A 15 9.73 16.01 10.36
N PHE A 16 9.70 14.80 10.86
CA PHE A 16 8.71 14.35 11.83
C PHE A 16 9.39 14.16 13.17
N THR A 17 8.85 14.75 14.21
CA THR A 17 9.26 14.45 15.59
C THR A 17 8.13 13.69 16.27
N ASP A 18 8.45 12.56 16.90
CA ASP A 18 7.54 11.90 17.82
C ASP A 18 7.63 12.55 19.22
N ASP A 19 6.74 12.12 20.12
CA ASP A 19 6.71 12.63 21.51
C ASP A 19 8.00 12.34 22.30
N LYS A 20 8.92 11.55 21.77
CA LYS A 20 10.21 11.20 22.35
C LYS A 20 11.38 11.98 21.76
N GLY A 21 11.10 12.93 20.87
CA GLY A 21 12.12 13.75 20.22
C GLY A 21 13.03 12.97 19.27
N ILE A 22 12.61 11.79 18.81
CA ILE A 22 13.35 11.01 17.83
C ILE A 22 13.09 11.64 16.45
N GLU A 23 14.11 12.30 15.91
CA GLU A 23 14.10 12.75 14.53
C GLU A 23 14.14 11.56 13.58
N ALA A 24 13.01 11.19 13.04
CA ALA A 24 13.01 10.32 11.87
C ALA A 24 13.50 11.15 10.67
N ARG A 25 14.79 11.11 10.41
CA ARG A 25 15.37 11.61 9.16
C ARG A 25 15.00 10.67 8.03
N GLY A 26 13.79 10.82 7.53
CA GLY A 26 13.49 10.30 6.22
C GLY A 26 13.97 11.33 5.20
N ASP A 27 14.97 11.01 4.40
CA ASP A 27 15.17 11.65 3.11
C ASP A 27 13.98 11.23 2.20
N LEU A 28 12.78 11.51 2.66
CA LEU A 28 11.61 11.58 1.80
C LEU A 28 11.88 12.78 0.90
N LYS A 29 12.71 12.58 -0.07
CA LYS A 29 12.61 13.38 -1.28
C LYS A 29 11.19 13.14 -1.77
N TRP A 30 10.27 13.96 -1.29
CA TRP A 30 9.06 14.22 -2.04
C TRP A 30 9.59 14.64 -3.39
N ASN A 31 9.74 13.64 -4.22
CA ASN A 31 10.32 13.85 -5.49
C ASN A 31 9.27 14.62 -6.29
N THR A 32 9.36 15.96 -6.23
CA THR A 32 8.57 16.82 -7.09
C THR A 32 8.74 16.39 -8.55
N GLU A 33 9.83 15.71 -8.88
CA GLU A 33 10.04 15.05 -10.15
C GLU A 33 8.98 14.00 -10.46
N ARG A 34 8.49 13.25 -9.46
CA ARG A 34 7.41 12.28 -9.66
C ARG A 34 6.08 12.93 -10.03
N LEU A 35 5.80 14.11 -9.48
CA LEU A 35 4.57 14.86 -9.79
C LEU A 35 4.57 15.39 -11.22
N HIS A 36 5.76 15.59 -11.81
CA HIS A 36 5.92 16.06 -13.19
C HIS A 36 6.10 14.93 -14.20
N GLN A 37 6.15 13.67 -13.74
CA GLN A 37 6.23 12.54 -14.67
C GLN A 37 4.89 12.34 -15.40
N PRO A 38 4.92 12.00 -16.69
CA PRO A 38 3.73 11.57 -17.40
C PRO A 38 3.05 10.44 -16.63
N LYS A 39 1.72 10.42 -16.62
CA LYS A 39 0.94 9.43 -15.88
C LYS A 39 1.34 7.99 -16.24
N ASP A 40 1.65 7.75 -17.50
CA ASP A 40 2.05 6.44 -18.02
C ASP A 40 3.41 5.93 -17.50
N SER A 41 4.25 6.82 -16.96
CA SER A 41 5.55 6.46 -16.36
C SER A 41 5.52 6.29 -14.85
N ARG A 42 4.38 6.57 -14.21
CA ARG A 42 4.22 6.44 -12.76
C ARG A 42 4.02 4.98 -12.37
N GLN A 43 4.53 4.61 -11.20
CA GLN A 43 4.24 3.29 -10.64
C GLN A 43 2.74 3.14 -10.38
N LYS A 44 2.18 2.03 -10.84
CA LYS A 44 0.76 1.72 -10.73
C LYS A 44 0.48 0.92 -9.47
N VAL A 45 -0.43 1.42 -8.65
CA VAL A 45 -0.80 0.80 -7.38
C VAL A 45 -2.29 0.50 -7.34
N LEU A 46 -2.66 -0.74 -7.09
CA LEU A 46 -4.03 -1.14 -6.84
C LEU A 46 -4.25 -1.25 -5.33
N VAL A 47 -5.16 -0.45 -4.80
CA VAL A 47 -5.51 -0.42 -3.37
C VAL A 47 -6.82 -1.16 -3.16
N VAL A 48 -6.80 -2.22 -2.37
CA VAL A 48 -7.96 -3.09 -2.16
C VAL A 48 -8.38 -3.08 -0.69
N ASP A 49 -9.57 -2.60 -0.42
CA ASP A 49 -10.18 -2.60 0.91
C ASP A 49 -11.71 -2.63 0.75
N ASP A 50 -12.41 -3.46 1.53
CA ASP A 50 -13.87 -3.54 1.48
C ASP A 50 -14.56 -2.32 2.08
N GLN A 51 -13.84 -1.50 2.84
CA GLN A 51 -14.27 -0.18 3.24
C GLN A 51 -13.90 0.84 2.16
N ASN A 52 -14.88 1.24 1.36
CA ASN A 52 -14.66 2.12 0.21
C ASN A 52 -13.90 3.39 0.57
N LEU A 53 -14.24 4.02 1.71
CA LEU A 53 -13.58 5.23 2.16
C LEU A 53 -12.08 5.02 2.41
N ILE A 54 -11.67 3.88 2.93
CA ILE A 54 -10.27 3.57 3.15
C ILE A 54 -9.54 3.38 1.83
N ALA A 55 -10.10 2.58 0.93
CA ALA A 55 -9.52 2.36 -0.40
C ALA A 55 -9.37 3.67 -1.19
N ASP A 56 -10.42 4.49 -1.22
CA ASP A 56 -10.43 5.76 -1.93
C ASP A 56 -9.42 6.75 -1.34
N THR A 57 -9.38 6.85 -0.01
CA THR A 57 -8.46 7.77 0.68
C THR A 57 -7.00 7.38 0.46
N LEU A 58 -6.67 6.10 0.56
CA LEU A 58 -5.31 5.62 0.31
C LEU A 58 -4.90 5.83 -1.16
N ALA A 59 -5.79 5.55 -2.09
CA ALA A 59 -5.54 5.79 -3.51
C ALA A 59 -5.29 7.29 -3.80
N GLU A 60 -6.07 8.18 -3.19
CA GLU A 60 -5.89 9.63 -3.32
C GLU A 60 -4.54 10.08 -2.75
N ILE A 61 -4.18 9.60 -1.57
CA ILE A 61 -2.87 9.91 -0.94
C ILE A 61 -1.72 9.46 -1.83
N LEU A 62 -1.80 8.26 -2.38
CA LEU A 62 -0.78 7.74 -3.30
C LEU A 62 -0.71 8.54 -4.60
N ASN A 63 -1.84 8.93 -5.18
CA ASN A 63 -1.87 9.78 -6.36
C ASN A 63 -1.21 11.15 -6.09
N ASN A 64 -1.48 11.74 -4.93
CA ASN A 64 -0.85 12.99 -4.51
C ASN A 64 0.66 12.84 -4.26
N ALA A 65 1.12 11.63 -3.97
CA ALA A 65 2.54 11.31 -3.82
C ALA A 65 3.24 10.94 -5.14
N GLY A 66 2.56 11.01 -6.28
CA GLY A 66 3.12 10.79 -7.61
C GLY A 66 3.04 9.37 -8.14
N PHE A 67 2.20 8.52 -7.53
CA PHE A 67 1.83 7.21 -8.08
C PHE A 67 0.61 7.32 -9.00
N ASP A 68 0.31 6.27 -9.74
CA ASP A 68 -0.96 6.08 -10.42
C ASP A 68 -1.74 5.00 -9.66
N ALA A 69 -2.56 5.42 -8.71
CA ALA A 69 -3.28 4.54 -7.80
C ALA A 69 -4.77 4.52 -8.09
N ILE A 70 -5.36 3.33 -8.08
CA ILE A 70 -6.79 3.11 -8.20
C ILE A 70 -7.31 2.22 -7.07
N PRO A 71 -8.54 2.46 -6.58
CA PRO A 71 -9.14 1.62 -5.56
C PRO A 71 -9.87 0.43 -6.17
N ALA A 72 -10.00 -0.65 -5.37
CA ALA A 72 -10.95 -1.73 -5.56
C ALA A 72 -11.55 -2.11 -4.21
N TYR A 73 -12.78 -2.58 -4.19
CA TYR A 73 -13.55 -2.74 -2.96
C TYR A 73 -13.82 -4.20 -2.57
N ASP A 74 -13.35 -5.11 -3.40
CA ASP A 74 -13.37 -6.55 -3.13
C ASP A 74 -12.35 -7.28 -4.02
N GLY A 75 -12.13 -8.57 -3.72
CA GLY A 75 -11.16 -9.37 -4.46
C GLY A 75 -11.53 -9.57 -5.94
N GLY A 76 -12.81 -9.70 -6.25
CA GLY A 76 -13.30 -9.83 -7.63
C GLY A 76 -13.03 -8.57 -8.46
N GLN A 77 -13.36 -7.40 -7.91
CA GLN A 77 -13.04 -6.12 -8.55
C GLN A 77 -11.53 -5.94 -8.72
N ALA A 78 -10.75 -6.35 -7.72
CA ALA A 78 -9.29 -6.25 -7.77
C ALA A 78 -8.72 -7.09 -8.93
N LEU A 79 -9.18 -8.31 -9.11
CA LEU A 79 -8.74 -9.17 -10.22
C LEU A 79 -9.16 -8.60 -11.57
N GLU A 80 -10.37 -8.09 -11.70
CA GLU A 80 -10.83 -7.45 -12.93
C GLU A 80 -9.99 -6.21 -13.27
N LYS A 81 -9.77 -5.34 -12.30
CA LYS A 81 -8.95 -4.14 -12.47
C LYS A 81 -7.49 -4.47 -12.77
N ALA A 82 -6.92 -5.47 -12.10
CA ALA A 82 -5.55 -5.91 -12.35
C ALA A 82 -5.33 -6.35 -13.81
N SER A 83 -6.31 -7.00 -14.42
CA SER A 83 -6.23 -7.46 -15.81
C SER A 83 -6.11 -6.33 -16.84
N ARG A 84 -6.64 -5.15 -16.52
CA ARG A 84 -6.61 -3.97 -17.40
C ARG A 84 -5.54 -2.97 -17.01
N PHE A 85 -5.34 -2.81 -15.71
CA PHE A 85 -4.45 -1.79 -15.16
C PHE A 85 -2.99 -2.24 -15.10
N HIS A 86 -2.73 -3.55 -14.98
CA HIS A 86 -1.40 -4.11 -14.82
C HIS A 86 -0.59 -3.44 -13.70
N PRO A 87 -1.03 -3.53 -12.43
CA PRO A 87 -0.40 -2.82 -11.34
C PRO A 87 1.01 -3.33 -11.07
N ASP A 88 1.91 -2.42 -10.71
CA ASP A 88 3.24 -2.75 -10.19
C ASP A 88 3.17 -3.22 -8.74
N TRP A 89 2.21 -2.65 -7.99
CA TRP A 89 1.93 -2.98 -6.60
C TRP A 89 0.45 -3.23 -6.36
N ILE A 90 0.16 -4.18 -5.49
CA ILE A 90 -1.15 -4.35 -4.87
C ILE A 90 -0.99 -4.23 -3.36
N MET A 91 -1.77 -3.35 -2.76
CA MET A 91 -1.99 -3.26 -1.33
C MET A 91 -3.39 -3.78 -1.05
N THR A 92 -3.52 -4.79 -0.21
CA THR A 92 -4.84 -5.35 0.11
C THR A 92 -5.01 -5.58 1.60
N ASP A 93 -6.20 -5.25 2.11
CA ASP A 93 -6.63 -5.73 3.42
C ASP A 93 -6.72 -7.26 3.41
N VAL A 94 -6.38 -7.90 4.52
CA VAL A 94 -6.47 -9.37 4.65
C VAL A 94 -7.92 -9.80 4.88
N LEU A 95 -8.62 -9.12 5.78
CA LEU A 95 -10.00 -9.47 6.12
C LEU A 95 -11.00 -8.76 5.22
N MET A 96 -11.50 -9.46 4.23
CA MET A 96 -12.56 -9.00 3.34
C MET A 96 -13.61 -10.09 3.15
N PRO A 97 -14.88 -9.72 2.92
CA PRO A 97 -15.91 -10.70 2.59
C PRO A 97 -15.61 -11.47 1.31
N ARG A 98 -16.04 -12.71 1.25
CA ARG A 98 -15.93 -13.62 0.09
C ARG A 98 -14.50 -14.05 -0.21
N MET A 99 -13.68 -13.19 -0.79
CA MET A 99 -12.27 -13.44 -1.05
C MET A 99 -11.42 -12.61 -0.09
N ASN A 100 -10.63 -13.27 0.77
CA ASN A 100 -9.70 -12.57 1.65
C ASN A 100 -8.45 -12.11 0.91
N GLY A 101 -7.66 -11.25 1.57
CA GLY A 101 -6.47 -10.67 0.94
C GLY A 101 -5.37 -11.69 0.62
N VAL A 102 -5.28 -12.80 1.36
CA VAL A 102 -4.31 -13.86 1.08
C VAL A 102 -4.72 -14.63 -0.17
N GLU A 103 -5.99 -14.97 -0.32
CA GLU A 103 -6.52 -15.61 -1.52
C GLU A 103 -6.33 -14.74 -2.77
N LEU A 104 -6.62 -13.43 -2.63
CA LEU A 104 -6.36 -12.46 -3.69
C LEU A 104 -4.87 -12.41 -4.05
N ALA A 105 -4.00 -12.34 -3.05
CA ALA A 105 -2.56 -12.28 -3.25
C ALA A 105 -2.02 -13.51 -3.99
N ILE A 106 -2.53 -14.70 -3.67
CA ILE A 106 -2.19 -15.94 -4.37
C ILE A 106 -2.64 -15.89 -5.83
N ALA A 107 -3.87 -15.45 -6.09
CA ALA A 107 -4.40 -15.30 -7.45
C ALA A 107 -3.57 -14.31 -8.29
N ILE A 108 -3.21 -13.18 -7.69
CA ILE A 108 -2.33 -12.19 -8.33
C ILE A 108 -0.94 -12.77 -8.61
N ARG A 109 -0.34 -13.46 -7.66
CA ARG A 109 0.99 -14.06 -7.83
C ARG A 109 1.01 -15.08 -8.97
N LYS A 110 -0.05 -15.86 -9.13
CA LYS A 110 -0.17 -16.83 -10.22
C LYS A 110 -0.30 -16.17 -11.59
N ASN A 111 -1.08 -15.11 -11.69
CA ASN A 111 -1.42 -14.48 -12.96
C ASN A 111 -0.47 -13.32 -13.33
N TYR A 112 0.08 -12.65 -12.32
CA TYR A 112 0.92 -11.46 -12.46
C TYR A 112 2.17 -11.57 -11.57
N PRO A 113 3.10 -12.47 -11.89
CA PRO A 113 4.23 -12.79 -11.00
C PRO A 113 5.19 -11.62 -10.75
N LYS A 114 5.14 -10.59 -11.58
CA LYS A 114 5.96 -9.37 -11.41
C LYS A 114 5.33 -8.33 -10.51
N THR A 115 4.05 -8.45 -10.18
CA THR A 115 3.35 -7.53 -9.30
C THR A 115 3.79 -7.77 -7.85
N SER A 116 4.24 -6.73 -7.20
CA SER A 116 4.57 -6.76 -5.77
C SER A 116 3.31 -6.68 -4.92
N ILE A 117 3.29 -7.40 -3.81
CA ILE A 117 2.09 -7.55 -2.97
C ILE A 117 2.41 -7.15 -1.54
N LEU A 118 1.55 -6.32 -0.97
CA LEU A 118 1.60 -5.86 0.40
C LEU A 118 0.26 -6.12 1.09
N LEU A 119 0.27 -6.94 2.12
CA LEU A 119 -0.91 -7.22 2.94
C LEU A 119 -0.99 -6.24 4.10
N LEU A 120 -2.18 -5.71 4.35
CA LEU A 120 -2.47 -4.83 5.47
C LEU A 120 -3.45 -5.53 6.40
N SER A 121 -3.18 -5.56 7.70
CA SER A 121 -4.08 -6.17 8.66
C SER A 121 -4.12 -5.40 9.98
N GLY A 122 -5.33 -5.12 10.46
CA GLY A 122 -5.59 -4.46 11.73
C GLY A 122 -6.03 -5.40 12.86
N GLN A 123 -6.16 -6.71 12.59
CA GLN A 123 -6.77 -7.62 13.54
C GLN A 123 -5.89 -8.81 13.91
N ALA A 124 -6.03 -9.27 15.14
CA ALA A 124 -5.60 -10.61 15.54
C ALA A 124 -6.48 -11.66 14.82
N GLY A 125 -5.95 -12.85 14.55
CA GLY A 125 -6.72 -13.96 13.96
C GLY A 125 -6.49 -14.20 12.47
N ILE A 126 -5.56 -13.48 11.83
CA ILE A 126 -5.17 -13.72 10.45
C ILE A 126 -4.11 -14.82 10.29
N SER A 127 -3.58 -15.32 11.42
CA SER A 127 -2.48 -16.31 11.41
C SER A 127 -2.81 -17.56 10.61
N GLU A 128 -4.06 -18.04 10.70
CA GLU A 128 -4.52 -19.20 9.96
C GLU A 128 -4.51 -18.96 8.44
N MET A 129 -5.00 -17.79 8.01
CA MET A 129 -5.01 -17.41 6.59
C MET A 129 -3.59 -17.29 6.02
N LEU A 130 -2.67 -16.72 6.79
CA LEU A 130 -1.26 -16.63 6.41
C LEU A 130 -0.60 -18.00 6.36
N GLU A 131 -0.92 -18.88 7.30
CA GLU A 131 -0.42 -20.25 7.34
C GLU A 131 -0.93 -21.08 6.16
N ASP A 132 -2.18 -20.91 5.77
CA ASP A 132 -2.73 -21.54 4.56
C ASP A 132 -1.99 -21.09 3.30
N GLY A 133 -1.64 -19.81 3.21
CA GLY A 133 -0.81 -19.29 2.13
C GLY A 133 0.59 -19.93 2.12
N ARG A 134 1.21 -20.06 3.30
CA ARG A 134 2.53 -20.70 3.44
C ARG A 134 2.51 -22.19 3.07
N ARG A 135 1.47 -22.91 3.45
CA ARG A 135 1.27 -24.33 3.06
C ARG A 135 1.21 -24.51 1.54
N GLN A 136 0.68 -23.52 0.84
CA GLN A 136 0.65 -23.48 -0.62
C GLN A 136 1.95 -22.97 -1.25
N GLY A 137 2.97 -22.65 -0.44
CA GLY A 137 4.28 -22.18 -0.90
C GLY A 137 4.38 -20.67 -1.11
N TYR A 138 3.43 -19.87 -0.58
CA TYR A 138 3.42 -18.43 -0.74
C TYR A 138 3.77 -17.71 0.56
N GLN A 139 4.66 -16.73 0.44
CA GLN A 139 4.97 -15.79 1.51
C GLN A 139 4.71 -14.37 1.01
N PHE A 140 3.99 -13.59 1.83
CA PHE A 140 3.69 -12.21 1.53
C PHE A 140 4.17 -11.30 2.65
N GLU A 141 4.51 -10.07 2.29
CA GLU A 141 4.82 -9.05 3.26
C GLU A 141 3.54 -8.54 3.91
N LEU A 142 3.55 -8.44 5.23
CA LEU A 142 2.45 -7.99 6.05
C LEU A 142 2.83 -6.74 6.82
N ILE A 143 1.99 -5.71 6.75
CA ILE A 143 2.08 -4.52 7.59
C ILE A 143 0.86 -4.44 8.49
N ALA A 144 1.09 -4.26 9.80
CA ALA A 144 0.02 -4.10 10.76
C ALA A 144 -0.63 -2.72 10.65
N LYS A 145 -1.96 -2.67 10.69
CA LYS A 145 -2.72 -1.42 10.85
C LYS A 145 -2.77 -1.05 12.35
N PRO A 146 -2.89 0.21 12.73
CA PRO A 146 -2.89 1.39 11.85
C PRO A 146 -1.50 1.67 11.27
N VAL A 147 -1.45 1.97 9.97
CA VAL A 147 -0.20 2.31 9.29
C VAL A 147 -0.26 3.74 8.78
N HIS A 148 0.79 4.50 9.03
CA HIS A 148 0.89 5.85 8.51
C HIS A 148 1.10 5.80 6.99
N PRO A 149 0.36 6.59 6.18
CA PRO A 149 0.48 6.57 4.72
C PRO A 149 1.91 6.77 4.21
N LEU A 150 2.72 7.59 4.87
CA LEU A 150 4.13 7.80 4.52
C LEU A 150 4.95 6.51 4.61
N LYS A 151 4.64 5.63 5.55
CA LYS A 151 5.32 4.33 5.67
C LYS A 151 5.02 3.44 4.48
N LEU A 152 3.78 3.47 3.98
CA LEU A 152 3.39 2.75 2.77
C LEU A 152 4.12 3.31 1.54
N ILE A 153 4.13 4.63 1.39
CA ILE A 153 4.83 5.32 0.31
C ILE A 153 6.33 4.97 0.32
N GLN A 154 6.97 5.02 1.48
CA GLN A 154 8.36 4.65 1.65
C GLN A 154 8.59 3.20 1.23
N ARG A 155 7.75 2.28 1.67
CA ARG A 155 7.88 0.86 1.35
C ARG A 155 7.77 0.58 -0.14
N ILE A 156 6.82 1.20 -0.83
CA ILE A 156 6.66 1.07 -2.29
C ILE A 156 7.87 1.67 -3.02
N THR A 157 8.35 2.80 -2.56
CA THR A 157 9.49 3.51 -3.16
C THR A 157 10.78 2.69 -3.03
N GLU A 158 11.03 2.08 -1.88
CA GLU A 158 12.22 1.26 -1.62
C GLU A 158 12.17 -0.10 -2.33
N GLY A 159 10.98 -0.62 -2.58
CA GLY A 159 10.78 -1.89 -3.25
C GLY A 159 10.72 -1.83 -4.77
N ALA A 160 10.93 -0.65 -5.31
CA ALA A 160 10.93 -0.45 -6.76
C ALA A 160 12.28 -0.78 -7.37
#